data_e211a7a6a617a16645c779475503352d
#
_entry.id   e211a7a6a617a16645c779475503352d
#
_cell.length_a   1.000
_cell.length_b   1.000
_cell.length_c   1.000
_cell.angle_alpha   90.00
_cell.angle_beta   90.00
_cell.angle_gamma   90.00
#
_symmetry.space_group_name_H-M   'P 1'
#
loop_
_entity.id
_entity.type
_entity.pdbx_description
1 polymer ?
#
loop_
_entity_poly.entity_id
_entity_poly.type
_entity_poly.pdbx_seq_one_letter_code
_entity_poly.pdbx_strand_id
1 'polypeptide(L)'
;MNVQPDLTIALLPWGDLFEDFHDTIGVSFETFCKELTGSWQFGYIDALRTAGVRTVLFFASEHVSTPSRFTHVPTGATVCVLPASPLHRAVRYTVKHTSFPGLKTLGAYLSTPLGLLARELRREGCNAILCQEYEYARFDVCVLLGKLMRLPVFATFQGGHQQLSRIEAPMRSLALQNCTGLIIATQTEIDRVLTDYGLPPAKLARIFNPLDVKLWCALDRDEARGQLGIPLDAQIAVWHGRIEINRKGLDVLLEAWKHICCERPGRDLRLLLVGTGSDADELHQRIATMQLQGVMWVDEFVNDRTKMRCYLSAADVYTLPSRHEGFPVAPIEAMACGLPVVAADAPGIPDILEGGEASGGLVVPRGDAKALALALGRILDDEAGRHELGKRARCRAEDSFSLQVIGKQLREFLLSHQT
;
A
#
# COMPACT_ATOMS: atom_id res chain seq x y z
N MET A 1 -33.04 1.57 -15.15
CA MET A 1 -33.30 2.03 -13.77
C MET A 1 -31.95 2.09 -13.05
N ASN A 2 -31.43 3.30 -12.78
CA ASN A 2 -30.26 3.45 -11.92
C ASN A 2 -30.72 3.17 -10.48
N VAL A 3 -30.49 1.96 -10.01
CA VAL A 3 -30.60 1.67 -8.58
C VAL A 3 -29.51 2.50 -7.91
N GLN A 4 -29.89 3.51 -7.12
CA GLN A 4 -28.90 4.18 -6.27
C GLN A 4 -28.25 3.12 -5.38
N PRO A 5 -26.94 3.09 -5.26
CA PRO A 5 -26.28 2.16 -4.36
C PRO A 5 -26.74 2.43 -2.92
N ASP A 6 -27.09 1.36 -2.20
CA ASP A 6 -27.57 1.43 -0.81
C ASP A 6 -26.54 2.08 0.13
N LEU A 7 -25.27 2.12 -0.27
CA LEU A 7 -24.15 2.65 0.50
C LEU A 7 -23.25 3.52 -0.37
N THR A 8 -23.01 4.76 0.07
CA THR A 8 -22.03 5.68 -0.51
C THR A 8 -20.99 6.08 0.54
N ILE A 9 -19.73 5.79 0.27
CA ILE A 9 -18.62 6.04 1.18
C ILE A 9 -17.83 7.27 0.74
N ALA A 10 -17.62 8.20 1.67
CA ALA A 10 -16.65 9.26 1.50
C ALA A 10 -15.26 8.72 1.87
N LEU A 11 -14.39 8.58 0.89
CA LEU A 11 -13.01 8.13 1.08
C LEU A 11 -12.10 9.36 1.17
N LEU A 12 -11.43 9.52 2.32
CA LEU A 12 -10.49 10.61 2.57
C LEU A 12 -9.07 10.03 2.62
N PRO A 13 -8.25 10.24 1.58
CA PRO A 13 -6.85 9.80 1.57
C PRO A 13 -6.02 10.52 2.65
N TRP A 14 -4.89 9.92 3.00
CA TRP A 14 -3.93 10.52 3.93
C TRP A 14 -3.30 11.81 3.37
N GLY A 15 -2.62 12.56 4.24
CA GLY A 15 -2.01 13.84 3.90
C GLY A 15 -2.93 15.03 4.15
N ASP A 16 -2.36 16.23 4.27
CA ASP A 16 -3.11 17.44 4.52
C ASP A 16 -3.76 17.98 3.25
N LEU A 17 -2.99 18.07 2.18
CA LEU A 17 -3.41 18.53 0.86
C LEU A 17 -3.05 17.52 -0.22
N PHE A 18 -3.73 17.61 -1.37
CA PHE A 18 -3.42 16.78 -2.53
C PHE A 18 -1.94 16.94 -2.95
N GLU A 19 -1.46 18.15 -2.96
CA GLU A 19 -0.11 18.52 -3.40
C GLU A 19 1.00 17.95 -2.50
N ASP A 20 0.73 17.75 -1.22
CA ASP A 20 1.74 17.31 -0.23
C ASP A 20 2.38 15.96 -0.57
N PHE A 21 1.66 15.12 -1.29
CA PHE A 21 2.17 13.83 -1.74
C PHE A 21 2.42 13.79 -3.25
N HIS A 22 1.43 14.21 -4.04
CA HIS A 22 1.46 14.00 -5.49
C HIS A 22 2.55 14.81 -6.18
N ASP A 23 2.83 16.02 -5.69
CA ASP A 23 3.93 16.85 -6.22
C ASP A 23 5.29 16.20 -5.93
N THR A 24 5.45 15.51 -4.80
CA THR A 24 6.72 14.84 -4.45
C THR A 24 7.07 13.67 -5.35
N ILE A 25 6.07 13.07 -6.00
CA ILE A 25 6.24 11.97 -6.96
C ILE A 25 6.02 12.44 -8.41
N GLY A 26 5.91 13.75 -8.65
CA GLY A 26 5.76 14.33 -9.99
C GLY A 26 4.42 14.04 -10.67
N VAL A 27 3.37 13.71 -9.89
CA VAL A 27 2.03 13.39 -10.42
C VAL A 27 1.15 14.62 -10.37
N SER A 28 0.85 15.19 -11.54
CA SER A 28 -0.13 16.27 -11.67
C SER A 28 -1.55 15.80 -11.35
N PHE A 29 -2.45 16.73 -11.00
CA PHE A 29 -3.86 16.39 -10.77
C PHE A 29 -4.53 15.80 -12.01
N GLU A 30 -4.13 16.26 -13.19
CA GLU A 30 -4.63 15.70 -14.46
C GLU A 30 -4.19 14.25 -14.65
N THR A 31 -2.90 13.97 -14.47
CA THR A 31 -2.33 12.60 -14.50
C THR A 31 -2.99 11.70 -13.44
N PHE A 32 -3.20 12.24 -12.22
CA PHE A 32 -3.94 11.54 -11.17
C PHE A 32 -5.33 11.10 -11.65
N CYS A 33 -6.10 12.00 -12.21
CA CYS A 33 -7.46 11.69 -12.66
C CYS A 33 -7.51 10.76 -13.89
N LYS A 34 -6.56 10.88 -14.81
CA LYS A 34 -6.61 10.17 -16.09
C LYS A 34 -5.87 8.83 -16.11
N GLU A 35 -4.76 8.72 -15.39
CA GLU A 35 -3.78 7.66 -15.61
C GLU A 35 -3.34 6.91 -14.35
N LEU A 36 -3.36 7.55 -13.16
CA LEU A 36 -2.79 6.95 -11.96
C LEU A 36 -3.62 5.74 -11.50
N THR A 37 -3.00 4.58 -11.41
CA THR A 37 -3.66 3.33 -11.03
C THR A 37 -2.97 2.56 -9.91
N GLY A 38 -1.70 2.85 -9.62
CA GLY A 38 -0.83 2.06 -8.73
C GLY A 38 -0.97 2.32 -7.23
N SER A 39 -1.98 3.07 -6.78
CA SER A 39 -2.15 3.38 -5.36
C SER A 39 -3.16 2.42 -4.71
N TRP A 40 -2.86 1.98 -3.48
CA TRP A 40 -3.75 1.14 -2.66
C TRP A 40 -5.17 1.73 -2.49
N GLN A 41 -5.33 3.06 -2.49
CA GLN A 41 -6.64 3.72 -2.44
C GLN A 41 -7.57 3.29 -3.58
N PHE A 42 -7.03 3.07 -4.78
CA PHE A 42 -7.82 2.61 -5.93
C PHE A 42 -8.25 1.16 -5.78
N GLY A 43 -7.44 0.33 -5.14
CA GLY A 43 -7.84 -1.02 -4.78
C GLY A 43 -9.08 -1.04 -3.87
N TYR A 44 -9.13 -0.16 -2.87
CA TYR A 44 -10.32 0.00 -2.02
C TYR A 44 -11.55 0.46 -2.80
N ILE A 45 -11.39 1.43 -3.72
CA ILE A 45 -12.48 1.89 -4.59
C ILE A 45 -13.02 0.74 -5.44
N ASP A 46 -12.14 -0.01 -6.08
CA ASP A 46 -12.52 -1.12 -6.94
C ASP A 46 -13.15 -2.28 -6.15
N ALA A 47 -12.62 -2.62 -4.97
CA ALA A 47 -13.20 -3.62 -4.09
C ALA A 47 -14.62 -3.23 -3.63
N LEU A 48 -14.79 -2.00 -3.16
CA LEU A 48 -16.11 -1.46 -2.77
C LEU A 48 -17.08 -1.43 -3.95
N ARG A 49 -16.62 -1.04 -5.13
CA ARG A 49 -17.42 -1.05 -6.35
C ARG A 49 -17.89 -2.45 -6.72
N THR A 50 -17.04 -3.48 -6.60
CA THR A 50 -17.44 -4.89 -6.85
C THR A 50 -18.50 -5.37 -5.87
N ALA A 51 -18.53 -4.81 -4.67
CA ALA A 51 -19.53 -5.08 -3.63
C ALA A 51 -20.78 -4.19 -3.73
N GLY A 52 -20.94 -3.39 -4.80
CA GLY A 52 -22.07 -2.52 -5.01
C GLY A 52 -22.07 -1.23 -4.18
N VAL A 53 -20.92 -0.85 -3.63
CA VAL A 53 -20.75 0.37 -2.81
C VAL A 53 -20.18 1.48 -3.68
N ARG A 54 -20.83 2.65 -3.68
CA ARG A 54 -20.30 3.85 -4.33
C ARG A 54 -19.25 4.51 -3.47
N THR A 55 -18.15 4.97 -4.06
CA THR A 55 -17.09 5.70 -3.37
C THR A 55 -16.91 7.07 -3.97
N VAL A 56 -16.80 8.09 -3.13
CA VAL A 56 -16.44 9.47 -3.50
C VAL A 56 -15.14 9.83 -2.80
N LEU A 57 -14.12 10.17 -3.57
CA LEU A 57 -12.83 10.65 -3.06
C LEU A 57 -12.92 12.12 -2.68
N PHE A 58 -12.41 12.48 -1.51
CA PHE A 58 -12.36 13.87 -1.06
C PHE A 58 -10.93 14.29 -0.79
N PHE A 59 -10.48 15.35 -1.47
CA PHE A 59 -9.18 16.00 -1.25
C PHE A 59 -9.37 17.46 -0.86
N ALA A 60 -8.42 18.01 -0.14
CA ALA A 60 -8.21 19.46 -0.02
C ALA A 60 -7.05 19.88 -0.92
N SER A 61 -7.11 21.08 -1.54
CA SER A 61 -6.10 21.61 -2.43
C SER A 61 -5.98 23.13 -2.31
N GLU A 62 -4.76 23.67 -2.46
CA GLU A 62 -4.53 25.12 -2.55
C GLU A 62 -4.87 25.68 -3.93
N HIS A 63 -4.97 24.84 -4.96
CA HIS A 63 -5.16 25.23 -6.36
C HIS A 63 -6.63 25.44 -6.76
N VAL A 64 -7.57 25.12 -5.87
CA VAL A 64 -8.99 25.38 -6.13
C VAL A 64 -9.54 26.45 -5.19
N SER A 65 -10.42 27.30 -5.71
CA SER A 65 -11.10 28.36 -4.94
C SER A 65 -12.52 27.97 -4.53
N THR A 66 -13.13 27.03 -5.23
CA THR A 66 -14.47 26.49 -4.98
C THR A 66 -14.45 24.96 -5.07
N PRO A 67 -15.38 24.26 -4.38
CA PRO A 67 -15.49 22.81 -4.50
C PRO A 67 -15.66 22.39 -5.97
N SER A 68 -14.78 21.55 -6.46
CA SER A 68 -14.73 21.09 -7.84
C SER A 68 -14.86 19.58 -7.91
N ARG A 69 -15.45 19.07 -9.01
CA ARG A 69 -15.72 17.64 -9.23
C ARG A 69 -15.05 17.16 -10.49
N PHE A 70 -14.44 16.01 -10.36
CA PHE A 70 -13.77 15.32 -11.45
C PHE A 70 -14.13 13.84 -11.41
N THR A 71 -13.79 13.12 -12.45
CA THR A 71 -13.91 11.66 -12.49
C THR A 71 -12.51 11.07 -12.57
N HIS A 72 -12.22 10.12 -11.70
CA HIS A 72 -11.02 9.29 -11.82
C HIS A 72 -11.30 8.24 -12.90
N VAL A 73 -10.72 8.44 -14.09
CA VAL A 73 -11.07 7.63 -15.29
C VAL A 73 -10.88 6.13 -15.09
N PRO A 74 -9.75 5.63 -14.50
CA PRO A 74 -9.54 4.19 -14.37
C PRO A 74 -10.57 3.49 -13.48
N THR A 75 -11.05 4.13 -12.40
CA THR A 75 -12.00 3.52 -11.47
C THR A 75 -13.44 3.97 -11.67
N GLY A 76 -13.67 5.05 -12.40
CA GLY A 76 -14.96 5.70 -12.55
C GLY A 76 -15.45 6.44 -11.28
N ALA A 77 -14.62 6.54 -10.23
CA ALA A 77 -15.00 7.19 -8.99
C ALA A 77 -15.07 8.72 -9.13
N THR A 78 -16.01 9.33 -8.41
CA THR A 78 -16.09 10.79 -8.28
C THR A 78 -14.96 11.28 -7.38
N VAL A 79 -14.24 12.31 -7.82
CA VAL A 79 -13.23 13.04 -7.06
C VAL A 79 -13.75 14.43 -6.74
N CYS A 80 -13.98 14.72 -5.47
CA CYS A 80 -14.39 16.01 -4.97
C CYS A 80 -13.19 16.73 -4.34
N VAL A 81 -12.76 17.84 -4.94
CA VAL A 81 -11.64 18.65 -4.46
C VAL A 81 -12.19 19.90 -3.78
N LEU A 82 -11.81 20.07 -2.52
CA LEU A 82 -12.23 21.20 -1.68
C LEU A 82 -11.10 22.24 -1.59
N PRO A 83 -11.41 23.53 -1.56
CA PRO A 83 -10.39 24.53 -1.30
C PRO A 83 -9.81 24.36 0.10
N ALA A 84 -8.49 24.44 0.21
CA ALA A 84 -7.79 24.42 1.49
C ALA A 84 -8.32 25.52 2.42
N SER A 85 -8.44 25.19 3.71
CA SER A 85 -8.89 26.14 4.73
C SER A 85 -8.01 27.41 4.74
N PRO A 86 -8.60 28.63 4.81
CA PRO A 86 -7.83 29.86 4.94
C PRO A 86 -6.90 29.86 6.17
N LEU A 87 -7.37 29.29 7.28
CA LEU A 87 -6.57 29.15 8.51
C LEU A 87 -5.38 28.21 8.30
N HIS A 88 -5.57 27.09 7.60
CA HIS A 88 -4.48 26.20 7.23
C HIS A 88 -3.42 26.93 6.39
N ARG A 89 -3.83 27.67 5.36
CA ARG A 89 -2.93 28.44 4.52
C ARG A 89 -2.09 29.44 5.33
N ALA A 90 -2.73 30.15 6.28
CA ALA A 90 -2.04 31.11 7.14
C ALA A 90 -1.02 30.41 8.06
N VAL A 91 -1.39 29.28 8.68
CA VAL A 91 -0.48 28.50 9.53
C VAL A 91 0.65 27.91 8.72
N ARG A 92 0.38 27.35 7.54
CA ARG A 92 1.38 26.78 6.65
C ARG A 92 2.41 27.83 6.21
N TYR A 93 1.97 29.04 5.87
CA TYR A 93 2.85 30.18 5.58
C TYR A 93 3.76 30.48 6.77
N THR A 94 3.20 30.55 7.97
CA THR A 94 3.96 30.84 9.21
C THR A 94 4.97 29.74 9.51
N VAL A 95 4.60 28.44 9.37
CA VAL A 95 5.49 27.30 9.59
C VAL A 95 6.70 27.29 8.66
N LYS A 96 6.54 27.75 7.40
CA LYS A 96 7.68 27.89 6.46
C LYS A 96 8.72 28.91 6.94
N HIS A 97 8.31 29.87 7.77
CA HIS A 97 9.16 30.97 8.24
C HIS A 97 9.53 30.89 9.72
N THR A 98 8.97 29.91 10.48
CA THR A 98 9.25 29.77 11.92
C THR A 98 9.35 28.28 12.29
N SER A 99 10.32 27.93 13.14
CA SER A 99 10.54 26.55 13.62
C SER A 99 9.71 26.24 14.88
N PHE A 100 8.41 26.51 14.89
CA PHE A 100 7.56 26.23 16.04
C PHE A 100 6.86 24.85 15.89
N PRO A 101 7.29 23.78 16.59
CA PRO A 101 6.78 22.42 16.39
C PRO A 101 5.25 22.31 16.55
N GLY A 102 4.66 23.05 17.50
CA GLY A 102 3.21 23.05 17.75
C GLY A 102 2.37 23.62 16.61
N LEU A 103 2.92 24.54 15.80
CA LEU A 103 2.21 25.11 14.65
C LEU A 103 2.04 24.10 13.52
N LYS A 104 2.98 23.18 13.34
CA LYS A 104 2.85 22.11 12.34
C LYS A 104 1.68 21.20 12.66
N THR A 105 1.59 20.77 13.93
CA THR A 105 0.46 19.96 14.43
C THR A 105 -0.87 20.70 14.26
N LEU A 106 -0.94 21.98 14.66
CA LEU A 106 -2.14 22.79 14.49
C LEU A 106 -2.52 22.91 13.01
N GLY A 107 -1.54 23.09 12.11
CA GLY A 107 -1.74 23.13 10.67
C GLY A 107 -2.45 21.89 10.14
N ALA A 108 -2.03 20.70 10.57
CA ALA A 108 -2.63 19.44 10.17
C ALA A 108 -4.12 19.34 10.59
N TYR A 109 -4.47 19.75 11.82
CA TYR A 109 -5.88 19.80 12.27
C TYR A 109 -6.74 20.81 11.51
N LEU A 110 -6.15 21.87 10.99
CA LEU A 110 -6.83 22.93 10.22
C LEU A 110 -6.89 22.64 8.72
N SER A 111 -6.23 21.59 8.23
CA SER A 111 -6.13 21.27 6.80
C SER A 111 -7.49 20.89 6.20
N THR A 112 -8.37 20.26 6.98
CA THR A 112 -9.67 19.80 6.53
C THR A 112 -10.72 20.91 6.67
N PRO A 113 -11.32 21.41 5.55
CA PRO A 113 -12.34 22.47 5.59
C PRO A 113 -13.69 21.91 6.00
N LEU A 114 -13.94 21.73 7.30
CA LEU A 114 -15.07 20.99 7.87
C LEU A 114 -16.44 21.42 7.35
N GLY A 115 -16.71 22.72 7.28
CA GLY A 115 -18.00 23.24 6.82
C GLY A 115 -18.27 22.90 5.35
N LEU A 116 -17.24 22.99 4.50
CA LEU A 116 -17.34 22.61 3.11
C LEU A 116 -17.46 21.09 2.97
N LEU A 117 -16.65 20.33 3.69
CA LEU A 117 -16.73 18.87 3.69
C LEU A 117 -18.12 18.39 4.11
N ALA A 118 -18.67 18.92 5.20
CA ALA A 118 -20.03 18.57 5.65
C ALA A 118 -21.10 18.82 4.58
N ARG A 119 -20.99 19.95 3.87
CA ARG A 119 -21.92 20.30 2.79
C ARG A 119 -21.81 19.32 1.63
N GLU A 120 -20.58 19.02 1.21
CA GLU A 120 -20.36 18.16 0.05
C GLU A 120 -20.63 16.68 0.36
N LEU A 121 -20.40 16.21 1.59
CA LEU A 121 -20.83 14.89 2.06
C LEU A 121 -22.35 14.71 1.92
N ARG A 122 -23.15 15.71 2.34
CA ARG A 122 -24.61 15.68 2.17
C ARG A 122 -25.01 15.72 0.70
N ARG A 123 -24.35 16.55 -0.12
CA ARG A 123 -24.64 16.69 -1.54
C ARG A 123 -24.37 15.40 -2.32
N GLU A 124 -23.30 14.67 -1.95
CA GLU A 124 -22.96 13.39 -2.55
C GLU A 124 -23.78 12.21 -1.97
N GLY A 125 -24.57 12.44 -0.93
CA GLY A 125 -25.35 11.40 -0.28
C GLY A 125 -24.47 10.37 0.46
N CYS A 126 -23.36 10.81 1.03
CA CYS A 126 -22.46 9.91 1.75
C CYS A 126 -23.10 9.41 3.04
N ASN A 127 -23.08 8.09 3.26
CA ASN A 127 -23.63 7.41 4.43
C ASN A 127 -22.57 7.12 5.50
N ALA A 128 -21.29 7.11 5.12
CA ALA A 128 -20.16 6.91 6.04
C ALA A 128 -18.90 7.61 5.53
N ILE A 129 -17.96 7.82 6.44
CA ILE A 129 -16.63 8.35 6.17
C ILE A 129 -15.62 7.22 6.39
N LEU A 130 -14.73 7.01 5.43
CA LEU A 130 -13.57 6.13 5.54
C LEU A 130 -12.29 6.95 5.38
N CYS A 131 -11.57 7.14 6.48
CA CYS A 131 -10.26 7.78 6.46
C CYS A 131 -9.20 6.74 6.14
N GLN A 132 -8.40 7.00 5.12
CA GLN A 132 -7.27 6.15 4.79
C GLN A 132 -6.07 6.52 5.64
N GLU A 133 -5.94 5.99 6.78
CA GLU A 133 -4.96 6.15 7.85
C GLU A 133 -5.53 6.88 9.07
N TYR A 134 -5.62 6.13 10.18
CA TYR A 134 -6.09 6.71 11.43
C TYR A 134 -5.01 7.52 12.18
N GLU A 135 -3.74 7.42 11.79
CA GLU A 135 -2.64 8.10 12.45
C GLU A 135 -2.50 9.60 12.08
N TYR A 136 -3.33 10.12 11.18
CA TYR A 136 -3.31 11.52 10.78
C TYR A 136 -4.38 12.37 11.48
N ALA A 137 -4.09 13.66 11.70
CA ALA A 137 -5.01 14.62 12.32
C ALA A 137 -6.37 14.69 11.61
N ARG A 138 -6.44 14.45 10.30
CA ARG A 138 -7.68 14.39 9.53
C ARG A 138 -8.67 13.37 10.10
N PHE A 139 -8.19 12.21 10.54
CA PHE A 139 -9.06 11.21 11.17
C PHE A 139 -9.75 11.76 12.42
N ASP A 140 -8.98 12.39 13.32
CA ASP A 140 -9.53 12.95 14.56
C ASP A 140 -10.63 13.97 14.28
N VAL A 141 -10.38 14.84 13.29
CA VAL A 141 -11.31 15.88 12.84
C VAL A 141 -12.55 15.26 12.17
N CYS A 142 -12.38 14.20 11.38
CA CYS A 142 -13.49 13.49 10.77
C CYS A 142 -14.35 12.74 11.78
N VAL A 143 -13.78 12.21 12.85
CA VAL A 143 -14.56 11.60 13.94
C VAL A 143 -15.45 12.65 14.61
N LEU A 144 -14.92 13.84 14.89
CA LEU A 144 -15.73 14.95 15.41
C LEU A 144 -16.86 15.34 14.44
N LEU A 145 -16.53 15.48 13.16
CA LEU A 145 -17.51 15.79 12.12
C LEU A 145 -18.59 14.72 12.00
N GLY A 146 -18.19 13.44 12.02
CA GLY A 146 -19.10 12.31 11.96
C GLY A 146 -20.11 12.32 13.10
N LYS A 147 -19.67 12.62 14.33
CA LYS A 147 -20.57 12.80 15.48
C LYS A 147 -21.58 13.92 15.26
N LEU A 148 -21.13 15.09 14.79
CA LEU A 148 -22.00 16.23 14.52
C LEU A 148 -23.01 15.95 13.40
N MET A 149 -22.64 15.17 12.42
CA MET A 149 -23.49 14.81 11.28
C MET A 149 -24.28 13.50 11.46
N ARG A 150 -24.02 12.76 12.53
CA ARG A 150 -24.52 11.39 12.76
C ARG A 150 -24.13 10.43 11.62
N LEU A 151 -22.90 10.57 11.15
CA LEU A 151 -22.29 9.67 10.14
C LEU A 151 -21.28 8.75 10.83
N PRO A 152 -21.31 7.44 10.57
CA PRO A 152 -20.28 6.52 11.03
C PRO A 152 -18.93 6.87 10.37
N VAL A 153 -17.86 6.78 11.19
CA VAL A 153 -16.49 7.06 10.75
C VAL A 153 -15.62 5.84 10.97
N PHE A 154 -15.05 5.38 9.90
CA PHE A 154 -14.09 4.28 9.85
C PHE A 154 -12.72 4.80 9.44
N ALA A 155 -11.68 4.03 9.76
CA ALA A 155 -10.35 4.30 9.22
C ALA A 155 -9.59 3.01 8.95
N THR A 156 -8.59 3.10 8.05
CA THR A 156 -7.64 2.02 7.79
C THR A 156 -6.31 2.27 8.48
N PHE A 157 -5.45 1.25 8.49
CA PHE A 157 -4.03 1.36 8.81
C PHE A 157 -3.21 0.89 7.61
N GLN A 158 -2.26 1.72 7.16
CA GLN A 158 -1.43 1.45 5.99
C GLN A 158 0.08 1.38 6.30
N GLY A 159 0.43 1.36 7.58
CA GLY A 159 1.82 1.22 8.01
C GLY A 159 2.51 2.53 8.36
N GLY A 160 1.78 3.51 8.81
CA GLY A 160 2.33 4.69 9.48
C GLY A 160 3.06 4.30 10.77
N HIS A 161 3.97 5.11 11.21
CA HIS A 161 4.61 5.00 12.52
C HIS A 161 4.93 6.41 13.01
N GLN A 162 3.88 7.21 13.21
CA GLN A 162 4.05 8.58 13.66
C GLN A 162 4.19 8.62 15.18
N GLN A 163 5.28 9.23 15.63
CA GLN A 163 5.37 9.65 17.03
C GLN A 163 4.39 10.80 17.26
N LEU A 164 3.34 10.53 18.01
CA LEU A 164 2.34 11.52 18.35
C LEU A 164 2.93 12.59 19.27
N SER A 165 2.67 13.85 18.95
CA SER A 165 2.97 14.97 19.84
C SER A 165 2.12 14.90 21.12
N ARG A 166 2.48 15.65 22.15
CA ARG A 166 1.71 15.74 23.41
C ARG A 166 0.27 16.25 23.20
N ILE A 167 0.01 16.94 22.11
CA ILE A 167 -1.34 17.42 21.76
C ILE A 167 -2.10 16.35 20.98
N GLU A 168 -1.43 15.66 20.05
CA GLU A 168 -2.05 14.63 19.23
C GLU A 168 -2.44 13.38 20.01
N ALA A 169 -1.61 12.95 20.96
CA ALA A 169 -1.86 11.70 21.70
C ALA A 169 -3.23 11.64 22.39
N PRO A 170 -3.68 12.66 23.17
CA PRO A 170 -5.01 12.63 23.77
C PRO A 170 -6.13 12.78 22.73
N MET A 171 -5.93 13.58 21.67
CA MET A 171 -6.90 13.74 20.58
C MET A 171 -7.11 12.44 19.83
N ARG A 172 -6.01 11.74 19.48
CA ARG A 172 -6.04 10.44 18.82
C ARG A 172 -6.74 9.39 19.69
N SER A 173 -6.42 9.31 20.98
CA SER A 173 -7.09 8.39 21.90
C SER A 173 -8.59 8.65 21.94
N LEU A 174 -8.99 9.92 22.06
CA LEU A 174 -10.41 10.30 22.05
C LEU A 174 -11.09 9.95 20.71
N ALA A 175 -10.44 10.21 19.59
CA ALA A 175 -10.96 9.88 18.26
C ALA A 175 -11.13 8.37 18.09
N LEU A 176 -10.16 7.55 18.46
CA LEU A 176 -10.22 6.10 18.40
C LEU A 176 -11.36 5.53 19.27
N GLN A 177 -11.52 6.04 20.51
CA GLN A 177 -12.63 5.64 21.38
C GLN A 177 -14.01 5.98 20.77
N ASN A 178 -14.09 6.98 19.93
CA ASN A 178 -15.33 7.51 19.39
C ASN A 178 -15.56 7.24 17.90
N CYS A 179 -14.60 6.65 17.19
CA CYS A 179 -14.83 6.18 15.82
C CYS A 179 -15.76 4.96 15.82
N THR A 180 -16.32 4.67 14.67
CA THR A 180 -17.19 3.52 14.47
C THR A 180 -16.40 2.22 14.36
N GLY A 181 -15.31 2.20 13.62
CA GLY A 181 -14.46 1.02 13.49
C GLY A 181 -13.15 1.27 12.76
N LEU A 182 -12.23 0.32 12.90
CA LEU A 182 -10.92 0.31 12.23
C LEU A 182 -10.77 -0.93 11.37
N ILE A 183 -10.19 -0.74 10.20
CA ILE A 183 -9.84 -1.78 9.24
C ILE A 183 -8.32 -1.90 9.25
N ILE A 184 -7.83 -3.00 9.78
CA ILE A 184 -6.39 -3.24 10.01
C ILE A 184 -6.01 -4.57 9.40
N ALA A 185 -5.01 -4.58 8.53
CA ALA A 185 -4.59 -5.79 7.82
C ALA A 185 -3.71 -6.71 8.66
N THR A 186 -2.96 -6.17 9.63
CA THR A 186 -1.91 -6.89 10.36
C THR A 186 -2.33 -7.21 11.79
N GLN A 187 -2.05 -8.44 12.25
CA GLN A 187 -2.31 -8.83 13.63
C GLN A 187 -1.50 -8.00 14.63
N THR A 188 -0.24 -7.71 14.31
CA THR A 188 0.64 -6.87 15.15
C THR A 188 0.03 -5.51 15.45
N GLU A 189 -0.59 -4.88 14.46
CA GLU A 189 -1.22 -3.57 14.65
C GLU A 189 -2.55 -3.68 15.40
N ILE A 190 -3.31 -4.74 15.19
CA ILE A 190 -4.53 -5.04 15.97
C ILE A 190 -4.15 -5.16 17.46
N ASP A 191 -3.13 -5.96 17.77
CA ASP A 191 -2.66 -6.15 19.15
C ASP A 191 -2.18 -4.85 19.79
N ARG A 192 -1.47 -4.00 19.02
CA ARG A 192 -1.04 -2.67 19.45
C ARG A 192 -2.23 -1.79 19.79
N VAL A 193 -3.22 -1.71 18.93
CA VAL A 193 -4.41 -0.86 19.14
C VAL A 193 -5.24 -1.33 20.33
N LEU A 194 -5.37 -2.65 20.50
CA LEU A 194 -6.04 -3.24 21.67
C LEU A 194 -5.29 -2.87 22.97
N THR A 195 -3.97 -2.98 22.96
CA THR A 195 -3.13 -2.75 24.15
C THR A 195 -3.01 -1.28 24.50
N ASP A 196 -2.64 -0.44 23.52
CA ASP A 196 -2.28 0.97 23.75
C ASP A 196 -3.51 1.85 23.96
N TYR A 197 -4.62 1.53 23.27
CA TYR A 197 -5.84 2.36 23.32
C TYR A 197 -7.03 1.67 24.01
N GLY A 198 -6.93 0.39 24.35
CA GLY A 198 -8.01 -0.34 25.03
C GLY A 198 -9.30 -0.41 24.21
N LEU A 199 -9.22 -0.48 22.89
CA LEU A 199 -10.40 -0.53 22.03
C LEU A 199 -11.13 -1.88 22.17
N PRO A 200 -12.46 -1.89 22.12
CA PRO A 200 -13.20 -3.15 22.10
C PRO A 200 -12.93 -3.89 20.76
N PRO A 201 -12.69 -5.22 20.80
CA PRO A 201 -12.44 -6.01 19.60
C PRO A 201 -13.52 -5.88 18.53
N ALA A 202 -14.76 -5.65 18.91
CA ALA A 202 -15.88 -5.45 17.97
C ALA A 202 -15.72 -4.24 17.04
N LYS A 203 -14.87 -3.27 17.40
CA LYS A 203 -14.54 -2.13 16.52
C LYS A 203 -13.44 -2.44 15.50
N LEU A 204 -12.81 -3.60 15.58
CA LEU A 204 -11.67 -3.93 14.73
C LEU A 204 -12.06 -5.00 13.72
N ALA A 205 -11.71 -4.79 12.46
CA ALA A 205 -11.82 -5.77 11.41
C ALA A 205 -10.45 -6.06 10.80
N ARG A 206 -10.03 -7.33 10.81
CA ARG A 206 -8.84 -7.76 10.07
C ARG A 206 -9.22 -7.96 8.61
N ILE A 207 -9.00 -6.92 7.81
CA ILE A 207 -9.29 -6.93 6.37
C ILE A 207 -8.02 -6.48 5.63
N PHE A 208 -7.61 -7.28 4.66
CA PHE A 208 -6.39 -7.06 3.90
C PHE A 208 -6.54 -5.98 2.82
N ASN A 209 -5.42 -5.49 2.30
CA ASN A 209 -5.45 -4.61 1.14
C ASN A 209 -5.87 -5.39 -0.11
N PRO A 210 -6.84 -4.88 -0.88
CA PRO A 210 -7.35 -5.56 -2.05
C PRO A 210 -6.40 -5.47 -3.26
N LEU A 211 -6.40 -6.54 -4.07
CA LEU A 211 -5.71 -6.60 -5.34
C LEU A 211 -6.65 -7.09 -6.46
N ASP A 212 -6.55 -6.49 -7.64
CA ASP A 212 -7.20 -7.05 -8.83
C ASP A 212 -6.42 -8.26 -9.36
N VAL A 213 -6.71 -9.43 -8.83
CA VAL A 213 -6.06 -10.67 -9.20
C VAL A 213 -6.35 -11.13 -10.64
N LYS A 214 -7.35 -10.55 -11.31
CA LYS A 214 -7.61 -10.80 -12.74
C LYS A 214 -6.67 -9.97 -13.59
N LEU A 215 -6.40 -8.75 -13.19
CA LEU A 215 -5.41 -7.90 -13.83
C LEU A 215 -3.99 -8.39 -13.52
N TRP A 216 -3.72 -8.71 -12.25
CA TRP A 216 -2.45 -9.28 -11.82
C TRP A 216 -2.47 -10.82 -12.02
N CYS A 217 -2.16 -11.26 -13.22
CA CYS A 217 -2.00 -12.67 -13.57
C CYS A 217 -0.72 -12.84 -14.39
N ALA A 218 -0.14 -14.03 -14.32
CA ALA A 218 1.05 -14.35 -15.09
C ALA A 218 0.81 -14.17 -16.60
N LEU A 219 1.81 -13.65 -17.29
CA LEU A 219 1.96 -13.72 -18.73
C LEU A 219 2.69 -15.03 -19.07
N ASP A 220 2.77 -15.36 -20.35
CA ASP A 220 3.64 -16.45 -20.78
C ASP A 220 5.10 -16.14 -20.40
N ARG A 221 5.76 -17.08 -19.73
CA ARG A 221 7.11 -16.88 -19.18
C ARG A 221 8.16 -16.71 -20.28
N ASP A 222 8.05 -17.50 -21.33
CA ASP A 222 9.04 -17.50 -22.41
C ASP A 222 8.89 -16.25 -23.26
N GLU A 223 7.66 -15.79 -23.51
CA GLU A 223 7.39 -14.51 -24.16
C GLU A 223 7.90 -13.34 -23.31
N ALA A 224 7.67 -13.35 -22.00
CA ALA A 224 8.17 -12.32 -21.09
C ALA A 224 9.69 -12.26 -21.08
N ARG A 225 10.37 -13.41 -21.05
CA ARG A 225 11.84 -13.50 -21.13
C ARG A 225 12.36 -13.02 -22.48
N GLY A 226 11.69 -13.40 -23.58
CA GLY A 226 12.03 -12.94 -24.93
C GLY A 226 11.95 -11.41 -25.06
N GLN A 227 10.90 -10.78 -24.51
CA GLN A 227 10.76 -9.31 -24.48
C GLN A 227 11.87 -8.61 -23.68
N LEU A 228 12.37 -9.26 -22.64
CA LEU A 228 13.41 -8.72 -21.76
C LEU A 228 14.84 -9.11 -22.19
N GLY A 229 14.99 -9.92 -23.25
CA GLY A 229 16.28 -10.43 -23.69
C GLY A 229 16.96 -11.36 -22.69
N ILE A 230 16.18 -12.11 -21.92
CA ILE A 230 16.65 -13.03 -20.88
C ILE A 230 16.66 -14.46 -21.43
N PRO A 231 17.74 -15.22 -21.25
CA PRO A 231 17.77 -16.63 -21.61
C PRO A 231 16.68 -17.46 -20.92
N LEU A 232 16.14 -18.45 -21.63
CA LEU A 232 15.04 -19.28 -21.11
C LEU A 232 15.46 -20.18 -19.93
N ASP A 233 16.72 -20.53 -19.84
CA ASP A 233 17.34 -21.36 -18.81
C ASP A 233 17.89 -20.55 -17.61
N ALA A 234 17.91 -19.22 -17.69
CA ALA A 234 18.32 -18.37 -16.58
C ALA A 234 17.40 -18.56 -15.37
N GLN A 235 17.98 -18.50 -14.16
CA GLN A 235 17.25 -18.53 -12.90
C GLN A 235 17.17 -17.14 -12.29
N ILE A 236 15.95 -16.64 -12.05
CA ILE A 236 15.72 -15.22 -11.77
C ILE A 236 15.03 -15.03 -10.43
N ALA A 237 15.70 -14.31 -9.52
CA ALA A 237 15.03 -13.70 -8.37
C ALA A 237 14.65 -12.27 -8.72
N VAL A 238 13.41 -11.86 -8.42
CA VAL A 238 12.91 -10.50 -8.68
C VAL A 238 12.54 -9.80 -7.39
N TRP A 239 12.84 -8.51 -7.35
CA TRP A 239 12.39 -7.55 -6.34
C TRP A 239 11.86 -6.30 -7.04
N HIS A 240 10.78 -5.71 -6.52
CA HIS A 240 10.34 -4.40 -7.00
C HIS A 240 9.86 -3.51 -5.86
N GLY A 241 10.06 -2.20 -6.01
CA GLY A 241 9.65 -1.22 -5.04
C GLY A 241 10.47 0.06 -5.08
N ARG A 242 10.26 0.92 -4.07
CA ARG A 242 11.07 2.12 -3.92
C ARG A 242 12.45 1.77 -3.38
N ILE A 243 13.50 2.32 -4.00
CA ILE A 243 14.87 2.14 -3.53
C ILE A 243 15.11 2.96 -2.26
N GLU A 244 14.98 2.28 -1.13
CA GLU A 244 15.30 2.74 0.23
C GLU A 244 16.12 1.61 0.89
N ILE A 245 17.43 1.67 0.81
CA ILE A 245 18.33 0.52 1.10
C ILE A 245 18.06 -0.08 2.48
N ASN A 246 18.07 0.74 3.51
CA ASN A 246 17.92 0.26 4.88
C ASN A 246 16.50 -0.27 5.14
N ARG A 247 15.47 0.49 4.79
CA ARG A 247 14.08 0.13 5.02
C ARG A 247 13.67 -1.12 4.26
N LYS A 248 14.05 -1.20 2.99
CA LYS A 248 13.74 -2.32 2.10
C LYS A 248 14.72 -3.49 2.19
N GLY A 249 15.79 -3.36 2.99
CA GLY A 249 16.77 -4.43 3.21
C GLY A 249 17.56 -4.80 1.96
N LEU A 250 17.76 -3.83 1.04
CA LEU A 250 18.48 -4.11 -0.20
C LEU A 250 19.95 -4.45 0.03
N ASP A 251 20.56 -3.95 1.08
CA ASP A 251 21.88 -4.37 1.56
C ASP A 251 21.91 -5.87 1.91
N VAL A 252 20.89 -6.35 2.61
CA VAL A 252 20.73 -7.79 2.94
C VAL A 252 20.53 -8.63 1.68
N LEU A 253 19.75 -8.10 0.70
CA LEU A 253 19.55 -8.78 -0.57
C LEU A 253 20.85 -8.93 -1.38
N LEU A 254 21.65 -7.85 -1.46
CA LEU A 254 22.93 -7.90 -2.18
C LEU A 254 23.90 -8.91 -1.56
N GLU A 255 24.00 -8.95 -0.22
CA GLU A 255 24.82 -9.94 0.47
C GLU A 255 24.30 -11.37 0.25
N ALA A 256 22.98 -11.58 0.35
CA ALA A 256 22.38 -12.87 0.08
C ALA A 256 22.65 -13.32 -1.38
N TRP A 257 22.53 -12.40 -2.33
CA TRP A 257 22.79 -12.68 -3.74
C TRP A 257 24.24 -13.08 -4.00
N LYS A 258 25.19 -12.41 -3.33
CA LYS A 258 26.61 -12.78 -3.38
C LYS A 258 26.82 -14.23 -2.92
N HIS A 259 26.20 -14.63 -1.81
CA HIS A 259 26.29 -16.01 -1.32
C HIS A 259 25.71 -17.01 -2.35
N ILE A 260 24.52 -16.72 -2.92
CA ILE A 260 23.88 -17.58 -3.91
C ILE A 260 24.79 -17.81 -5.13
N CYS A 261 25.38 -16.74 -5.66
CA CYS A 261 26.28 -16.82 -6.81
C CYS A 261 27.56 -17.60 -6.50
N CYS A 262 28.15 -17.40 -5.32
CA CYS A 262 29.36 -18.11 -4.90
C CYS A 262 29.12 -19.62 -4.71
N GLU A 263 27.96 -20.02 -4.23
CA GLU A 263 27.60 -21.43 -4.01
C GLU A 263 27.18 -22.17 -5.28
N ARG A 264 26.87 -21.45 -6.38
CA ARG A 264 26.35 -22.02 -7.64
C ARG A 264 27.14 -21.55 -8.85
N PRO A 265 28.48 -21.82 -8.88
CA PRO A 265 29.32 -21.39 -10.00
C PRO A 265 28.84 -22.04 -11.30
N GLY A 266 28.84 -21.26 -12.38
CA GLY A 266 28.49 -21.73 -13.73
C GLY A 266 26.99 -21.76 -14.03
N ARG A 267 26.09 -21.41 -13.09
CA ARG A 267 24.66 -21.20 -13.37
C ARG A 267 24.41 -19.78 -13.88
N ASP A 268 23.49 -19.60 -14.80
CA ASP A 268 22.98 -18.27 -15.19
C ASP A 268 21.98 -17.78 -14.16
N LEU A 269 22.48 -17.11 -13.11
CA LEU A 269 21.69 -16.55 -12.03
C LEU A 269 21.50 -15.06 -12.24
N ARG A 270 20.27 -14.58 -12.11
CA ARG A 270 19.92 -13.19 -12.32
C ARG A 270 19.10 -12.62 -11.17
N LEU A 271 19.52 -11.45 -10.66
CA LEU A 271 18.76 -10.66 -9.72
C LEU A 271 18.14 -9.47 -10.47
N LEU A 272 16.84 -9.50 -10.67
CA LEU A 272 16.10 -8.41 -11.32
C LEU A 272 15.58 -7.44 -10.26
N LEU A 273 16.10 -6.21 -10.28
CA LEU A 273 15.62 -5.11 -9.44
C LEU A 273 14.77 -4.18 -10.31
N VAL A 274 13.58 -3.81 -9.85
CA VAL A 274 12.68 -2.90 -10.58
C VAL A 274 12.23 -1.77 -9.65
N GLY A 275 12.61 -0.53 -9.98
CA GLY A 275 12.24 0.65 -9.22
C GLY A 275 13.39 1.60 -9.01
N THR A 276 13.06 2.80 -8.54
CA THR A 276 13.99 3.88 -8.21
C THR A 276 13.69 4.49 -6.85
N GLY A 277 14.54 5.37 -6.35
CA GLY A 277 14.31 6.02 -5.04
C GLY A 277 15.49 6.86 -4.58
N SER A 278 15.40 7.36 -3.33
CA SER A 278 16.41 8.26 -2.77
C SER A 278 17.82 7.67 -2.70
N ASP A 279 17.92 6.35 -2.59
CA ASP A 279 19.18 5.66 -2.36
C ASP A 279 19.69 4.95 -3.63
N ALA A 280 19.17 5.33 -4.83
CA ALA A 280 19.53 4.69 -6.10
C ALA A 280 21.04 4.80 -6.39
N ASP A 281 21.63 5.99 -6.26
CA ASP A 281 23.06 6.18 -6.49
C ASP A 281 23.94 5.33 -5.56
N GLU A 282 23.54 5.25 -4.27
CA GLU A 282 24.24 4.41 -3.29
C GLU A 282 24.13 2.91 -3.65
N LEU A 283 22.96 2.46 -4.10
CA LEU A 283 22.76 1.07 -4.50
C LEU A 283 23.61 0.71 -5.72
N HIS A 284 23.72 1.59 -6.72
CA HIS A 284 24.65 1.42 -7.86
C HIS A 284 26.10 1.25 -7.40
N GLN A 285 26.54 2.12 -6.49
CA GLN A 285 27.90 2.03 -5.93
C GLN A 285 28.16 0.73 -5.18
N ARG A 286 27.18 0.26 -4.39
CA ARG A 286 27.28 -1.01 -3.65
C ARG A 286 27.38 -2.21 -4.61
N ILE A 287 26.52 -2.28 -5.62
CA ILE A 287 26.54 -3.36 -6.63
C ILE A 287 27.90 -3.41 -7.31
N ALA A 288 28.46 -2.27 -7.73
CA ALA A 288 29.76 -2.18 -8.37
C ALA A 288 30.91 -2.58 -7.42
N THR A 289 30.90 -2.07 -6.19
CA THR A 289 31.94 -2.36 -5.19
C THR A 289 31.97 -3.85 -4.79
N MET A 290 30.79 -4.47 -4.69
CA MET A 290 30.67 -5.89 -4.37
C MET A 290 30.95 -6.80 -5.58
N GLN A 291 31.11 -6.24 -6.79
CA GLN A 291 31.33 -6.95 -8.05
C GLN A 291 30.30 -8.06 -8.29
N LEU A 292 29.01 -7.76 -7.99
CA LEU A 292 27.94 -8.73 -8.09
C LEU A 292 27.68 -9.14 -9.55
N GLN A 293 27.57 -10.43 -9.78
CA GLN A 293 27.23 -11.00 -11.08
C GLN A 293 25.71 -11.08 -11.26
N GLY A 294 25.25 -10.95 -12.50
CA GLY A 294 23.86 -11.22 -12.88
C GLY A 294 22.83 -10.22 -12.35
N VAL A 295 23.23 -9.05 -11.83
CA VAL A 295 22.28 -8.02 -11.40
C VAL A 295 21.78 -7.26 -12.62
N MET A 296 20.48 -7.28 -12.83
CA MET A 296 19.73 -6.50 -13.82
C MET A 296 18.86 -5.48 -13.07
N TRP A 297 19.03 -4.19 -13.35
CA TRP A 297 18.26 -3.18 -12.66
C TRP A 297 17.56 -2.23 -13.62
N VAL A 298 16.24 -2.14 -13.48
CA VAL A 298 15.38 -1.17 -14.14
C VAL A 298 15.18 0.01 -13.18
N ASP A 299 16.07 1.01 -13.29
CA ASP A 299 16.09 2.19 -12.40
C ASP A 299 15.09 3.24 -12.88
N GLU A 300 13.81 2.90 -12.80
CA GLU A 300 12.69 3.80 -13.11
C GLU A 300 11.45 3.49 -12.27
N PHE A 301 10.58 4.45 -12.10
CA PHE A 301 9.24 4.22 -11.55
C PHE A 301 8.34 3.61 -12.63
N VAL A 302 8.07 2.31 -12.53
CA VAL A 302 7.20 1.60 -13.47
C VAL A 302 5.75 1.69 -13.04
N ASN A 303 4.98 2.57 -13.68
CA ASN A 303 3.53 2.70 -13.46
C ASN A 303 2.70 1.77 -14.36
N ASP A 304 3.29 1.27 -15.46
CA ASP A 304 2.63 0.33 -16.37
C ASP A 304 2.56 -1.06 -15.75
N ARG A 305 1.35 -1.47 -15.40
CA ARG A 305 1.07 -2.79 -14.81
C ARG A 305 1.41 -3.94 -15.76
N THR A 306 1.24 -3.75 -17.08
CA THR A 306 1.60 -4.79 -18.05
C THR A 306 3.11 -5.00 -18.08
N LYS A 307 3.87 -3.92 -18.06
CA LYS A 307 5.33 -3.96 -17.98
C LYS A 307 5.80 -4.62 -16.66
N MET A 308 5.16 -4.27 -15.53
CA MET A 308 5.47 -4.88 -14.23
C MET A 308 5.15 -6.38 -14.23
N ARG A 309 4.01 -6.79 -14.79
CA ARG A 309 3.65 -8.21 -14.95
C ARG A 309 4.66 -8.96 -15.81
N CYS A 310 5.20 -8.34 -16.86
CA CYS A 310 6.24 -8.93 -17.68
C CYS A 310 7.49 -9.25 -16.85
N TYR A 311 7.95 -8.32 -16.00
CA TYR A 311 9.07 -8.57 -15.08
C TYR A 311 8.79 -9.70 -14.10
N LEU A 312 7.61 -9.72 -13.50
CA LEU A 312 7.21 -10.77 -12.55
C LEU A 312 7.09 -12.13 -13.26
N SER A 313 6.47 -12.17 -14.44
CA SER A 313 6.27 -13.42 -15.18
C SER A 313 7.57 -14.03 -15.72
N ALA A 314 8.59 -13.22 -15.97
CA ALA A 314 9.91 -13.68 -16.38
C ALA A 314 10.70 -14.35 -15.23
N ALA A 315 10.33 -14.09 -13.97
CA ALA A 315 11.07 -14.52 -12.79
C ALA A 315 10.68 -15.93 -12.31
N ASP A 316 11.49 -16.46 -11.40
CA ASP A 316 11.31 -17.77 -10.77
C ASP A 316 10.90 -17.65 -9.29
N VAL A 317 11.32 -16.57 -8.62
CA VAL A 317 11.01 -16.30 -7.20
C VAL A 317 10.97 -14.80 -6.96
N TYR A 318 10.01 -14.38 -6.16
CA TYR A 318 9.94 -13.02 -5.64
C TYR A 318 10.61 -12.92 -4.28
N THR A 319 11.35 -11.84 -4.02
CA THR A 319 11.98 -11.62 -2.72
C THR A 319 11.62 -10.27 -2.12
N LEU A 320 11.39 -10.22 -0.79
CA LEU A 320 11.15 -8.99 -0.03
C LEU A 320 11.93 -8.99 1.29
N PRO A 321 13.18 -8.54 1.30
CA PRO A 321 14.05 -8.57 2.48
C PRO A 321 13.82 -7.39 3.44
N SER A 322 12.67 -6.74 3.36
CA SER A 322 12.37 -5.49 4.07
C SER A 322 12.51 -5.61 5.59
N ARG A 323 13.03 -4.55 6.23
CA ARG A 323 13.05 -4.43 7.69
C ARG A 323 11.77 -3.85 8.25
N HIS A 324 11.11 -2.98 7.47
CA HIS A 324 9.87 -2.32 7.86
C HIS A 324 8.88 -2.26 6.70
N GLU A 325 7.69 -2.78 6.96
CA GLU A 325 6.53 -2.67 6.09
C GLU A 325 5.28 -2.37 6.95
N GLY A 326 4.21 -1.90 6.30
CA GLY A 326 2.89 -1.92 6.90
C GLY A 326 2.16 -3.19 6.49
N PHE A 327 1.56 -3.14 5.30
CA PHE A 327 1.00 -4.30 4.60
C PHE A 327 1.38 -4.17 3.12
N PRO A 328 2.53 -4.71 2.71
CA PRO A 328 3.08 -4.49 1.38
C PRO A 328 2.23 -5.19 0.30
N VAL A 329 1.94 -4.47 -0.78
CA VAL A 329 1.16 -5.00 -1.91
C VAL A 329 2.07 -5.77 -2.88
N ALA A 330 3.33 -5.39 -2.99
CA ALA A 330 4.29 -5.97 -3.93
C ALA A 330 4.42 -7.51 -3.87
N PRO A 331 4.55 -8.17 -2.70
CA PRO A 331 4.55 -9.63 -2.65
C PRO A 331 3.20 -10.23 -3.08
N ILE A 332 2.07 -9.53 -2.84
CA ILE A 332 0.75 -10.02 -3.25
C ILE A 332 0.61 -9.94 -4.79
N GLU A 333 1.18 -8.92 -5.43
CA GLU A 333 1.26 -8.80 -6.90
C GLU A 333 2.06 -9.96 -7.49
N ALA A 334 3.19 -10.30 -6.87
CA ALA A 334 4.00 -11.45 -7.28
C ALA A 334 3.27 -12.79 -7.08
N MET A 335 2.63 -12.98 -5.92
CA MET A 335 1.78 -14.16 -5.64
C MET A 335 0.66 -14.30 -6.66
N ALA A 336 0.02 -13.19 -7.02
CA ALA A 336 -1.03 -13.16 -8.05
C ALA A 336 -0.49 -13.51 -9.45
N CYS A 337 0.78 -13.25 -9.72
CA CYS A 337 1.47 -13.74 -10.93
C CYS A 337 2.00 -15.17 -10.78
N GLY A 338 1.67 -15.89 -9.71
CA GLY A 338 2.07 -17.29 -9.50
C GLY A 338 3.53 -17.46 -9.06
N LEU A 339 4.18 -16.42 -8.53
CA LEU A 339 5.53 -16.53 -8.00
C LEU A 339 5.52 -16.98 -6.54
N PRO A 340 6.37 -17.95 -6.16
CA PRO A 340 6.67 -18.17 -4.76
C PRO A 340 7.40 -16.97 -4.17
N VAL A 341 7.19 -16.73 -2.89
CA VAL A 341 7.72 -15.55 -2.19
C VAL A 341 8.71 -15.96 -1.12
N VAL A 342 9.90 -15.34 -1.09
CA VAL A 342 10.82 -15.37 0.05
C VAL A 342 10.88 -13.98 0.65
N ALA A 343 10.43 -13.84 1.90
CA ALA A 343 10.37 -12.52 2.54
C ALA A 343 10.92 -12.54 3.96
N ALA A 344 11.49 -11.40 4.38
CA ALA A 344 11.88 -11.21 5.77
C ALA A 344 10.66 -11.04 6.67
N ASP A 345 10.77 -11.44 7.93
CA ASP A 345 9.74 -11.31 8.97
C ASP A 345 9.50 -9.83 9.37
N ALA A 346 9.13 -9.00 8.40
CA ALA A 346 8.70 -7.63 8.62
C ALA A 346 7.19 -7.58 8.92
N PRO A 347 6.69 -6.54 9.63
CA PRO A 347 5.24 -6.41 9.88
C PRO A 347 4.42 -6.57 8.61
N GLY A 348 3.31 -7.30 8.68
CA GLY A 348 2.43 -7.63 7.56
C GLY A 348 2.86 -8.85 6.73
N ILE A 349 4.12 -9.24 6.73
CA ILE A 349 4.58 -10.43 5.99
C ILE A 349 4.02 -11.73 6.58
N PRO A 350 4.05 -11.96 7.93
CA PRO A 350 3.40 -13.14 8.52
C PRO A 350 1.90 -13.23 8.22
N ASP A 351 1.22 -12.10 8.05
CA ASP A 351 -0.20 -12.04 7.69
C ASP A 351 -0.43 -12.40 6.21
N ILE A 352 0.44 -11.97 5.31
CA ILE A 352 0.39 -12.28 3.88
C ILE A 352 0.70 -13.77 3.66
N LEU A 353 1.78 -14.25 4.25
CA LEU A 353 2.27 -15.63 4.14
C LEU A 353 1.80 -16.50 5.32
N GLU A 354 0.58 -16.28 5.83
CA GLU A 354 0.00 -17.06 6.91
C GLU A 354 -0.06 -18.54 6.51
N GLY A 355 0.61 -19.40 7.28
CA GLY A 355 0.82 -20.81 6.93
C GLY A 355 2.11 -21.10 6.14
N GLY A 356 2.94 -20.11 5.86
CA GLY A 356 4.26 -20.30 5.23
C GLY A 356 4.16 -20.93 3.85
N GLU A 357 4.75 -22.11 3.67
CA GLU A 357 4.74 -22.85 2.40
C GLU A 357 3.32 -23.21 1.91
N ALA A 358 2.36 -23.38 2.81
CA ALA A 358 0.97 -23.59 2.42
C ALA A 358 0.36 -22.38 1.71
N SER A 359 0.89 -21.19 1.97
CA SER A 359 0.54 -19.93 1.30
C SER A 359 1.50 -19.56 0.16
N GLY A 360 2.39 -20.46 -0.22
CA GLY A 360 3.32 -20.27 -1.33
C GLY A 360 4.56 -19.45 -1.01
N GLY A 361 4.98 -19.36 0.26
CA GLY A 361 6.15 -18.57 0.60
C GLY A 361 6.97 -19.09 1.78
N LEU A 362 8.15 -18.49 1.94
CA LEU A 362 9.08 -18.74 3.03
C LEU A 362 9.35 -17.42 3.75
N VAL A 363 9.24 -17.44 5.07
CA VAL A 363 9.58 -16.30 5.93
C VAL A 363 10.94 -16.54 6.58
N VAL A 364 11.83 -15.56 6.49
CA VAL A 364 13.19 -15.61 7.06
C VAL A 364 13.39 -14.49 8.09
N PRO A 365 14.34 -14.62 9.03
CA PRO A 365 14.63 -13.56 9.99
C PRO A 365 15.06 -12.26 9.29
N ARG A 366 14.62 -11.12 9.82
CA ARG A 366 15.01 -9.79 9.32
C ARG A 366 16.50 -9.55 9.45
N GLY A 367 17.12 -9.04 8.39
CA GLY A 367 18.55 -8.71 8.38
C GLY A 367 19.47 -9.91 8.24
N ASP A 368 18.95 -11.12 8.09
CA ASP A 368 19.75 -12.34 7.93
C ASP A 368 19.95 -12.68 6.46
N ALA A 369 21.07 -12.23 5.90
CA ALA A 369 21.43 -12.49 4.50
C ALA A 369 21.68 -13.98 4.21
N LYS A 370 22.17 -14.74 5.19
CA LYS A 370 22.43 -16.18 5.03
C LYS A 370 21.13 -16.97 4.97
N ALA A 371 20.18 -16.70 5.88
CA ALA A 371 18.88 -17.31 5.87
C ALA A 371 18.13 -16.98 4.55
N LEU A 372 18.22 -15.73 4.09
CA LEU A 372 17.65 -15.29 2.81
C LEU A 372 18.27 -16.04 1.63
N ALA A 373 19.61 -16.18 1.60
CA ALA A 373 20.33 -16.91 0.55
C ALA A 373 19.94 -18.40 0.50
N LEU A 374 19.83 -19.04 1.66
CA LEU A 374 19.43 -20.45 1.76
C LEU A 374 17.98 -20.65 1.26
N ALA A 375 17.06 -19.79 1.66
CA ALA A 375 15.67 -19.87 1.25
C ALA A 375 15.49 -19.63 -0.27
N LEU A 376 16.13 -18.59 -0.82
CA LEU A 376 16.14 -18.32 -2.26
C LEU A 376 16.81 -19.46 -3.04
N GLY A 377 17.96 -19.93 -2.57
CA GLY A 377 18.70 -21.02 -3.21
C GLY A 377 17.86 -22.30 -3.27
N ARG A 378 17.15 -22.67 -2.20
CA ARG A 378 16.22 -23.80 -2.16
C ARG A 378 15.17 -23.73 -3.28
N ILE A 379 14.56 -22.54 -3.46
CA ILE A 379 13.51 -22.38 -4.49
C ILE A 379 14.15 -22.41 -5.91
N LEU A 380 15.31 -21.81 -6.08
CA LEU A 380 16.01 -21.82 -7.38
C LEU A 380 16.51 -23.23 -7.78
N ASP A 381 16.83 -24.08 -6.79
CA ASP A 381 17.35 -25.43 -7.02
C ASP A 381 16.25 -26.48 -7.28
N ASP A 382 15.02 -26.25 -6.83
CA ASP A 382 13.88 -27.17 -6.93
C ASP A 382 12.79 -26.61 -7.85
N GLU A 383 12.81 -26.97 -9.12
CA GLU A 383 11.83 -26.52 -10.11
C GLU A 383 10.40 -27.01 -9.80
N ALA A 384 10.25 -28.28 -9.41
CA ALA A 384 8.94 -28.86 -9.12
C ALA A 384 8.32 -28.20 -7.86
N GLY A 385 9.11 -28.07 -6.79
CA GLY A 385 8.70 -27.38 -5.57
C GLY A 385 8.38 -25.92 -5.81
N ARG A 386 9.15 -25.23 -6.65
CA ARG A 386 8.89 -23.85 -7.07
C ARG A 386 7.53 -23.68 -7.73
N HIS A 387 7.19 -24.55 -8.69
CA HIS A 387 5.89 -24.54 -9.35
C HIS A 387 4.73 -24.78 -8.38
N GLU A 388 4.90 -25.71 -7.47
CA GLU A 388 3.86 -26.02 -6.46
C GLU A 388 3.67 -24.84 -5.49
N LEU A 389 4.75 -24.22 -5.02
CA LEU A 389 4.68 -23.01 -4.18
C LEU A 389 4.03 -21.86 -4.94
N GLY A 390 4.35 -21.68 -6.22
CA GLY A 390 3.74 -20.65 -7.06
C GLY A 390 2.22 -20.83 -7.21
N LYS A 391 1.74 -22.06 -7.38
CA LYS A 391 0.29 -22.35 -7.39
C LYS A 391 -0.37 -21.98 -6.07
N ARG A 392 0.23 -22.36 -4.93
CA ARG A 392 -0.27 -22.00 -3.60
C ARG A 392 -0.29 -20.49 -3.39
N ALA A 393 0.76 -19.79 -3.82
CA ALA A 393 0.82 -18.32 -3.78
C ALA A 393 -0.33 -17.70 -4.57
N ARG A 394 -0.62 -18.19 -5.77
CA ARG A 394 -1.75 -17.74 -6.60
C ARG A 394 -3.09 -18.00 -5.92
N CYS A 395 -3.34 -19.19 -5.41
CA CYS A 395 -4.57 -19.53 -4.67
C CYS A 395 -4.74 -18.61 -3.45
N ARG A 396 -3.68 -18.39 -2.67
CA ARG A 396 -3.71 -17.47 -1.52
C ARG A 396 -4.07 -16.04 -1.95
N ALA A 397 -3.53 -15.57 -3.08
CA ALA A 397 -3.85 -14.24 -3.59
C ALA A 397 -5.32 -14.13 -3.99
N GLU A 398 -5.87 -15.14 -4.65
CA GLU A 398 -7.29 -15.17 -5.07
C GLU A 398 -8.24 -15.26 -3.88
N ASP A 399 -7.97 -16.15 -2.94
CA ASP A 399 -8.85 -16.46 -1.80
C ASP A 399 -8.84 -15.38 -0.72
N SER A 400 -7.76 -14.59 -0.61
CA SER A 400 -7.59 -13.68 0.52
C SER A 400 -7.48 -12.21 0.16
N PHE A 401 -7.02 -11.87 -1.07
CA PHE A 401 -6.72 -10.48 -1.42
C PHE A 401 -7.52 -9.98 -2.63
N SER A 402 -8.34 -10.82 -3.26
CA SER A 402 -9.10 -10.40 -4.43
C SER A 402 -10.10 -9.29 -4.12
N LEU A 403 -10.39 -8.46 -5.13
CA LEU A 403 -11.38 -7.38 -5.02
C LEU A 403 -12.73 -7.88 -4.51
N GLN A 404 -13.15 -9.09 -4.92
CA GLN A 404 -14.42 -9.68 -4.55
C GLN A 404 -14.46 -10.05 -3.07
N VAL A 405 -13.42 -10.72 -2.58
CA VAL A 405 -13.33 -11.15 -1.18
C VAL A 405 -13.25 -9.95 -0.25
N ILE A 406 -12.33 -9.03 -0.54
CA ILE A 406 -12.12 -7.84 0.29
C ILE A 406 -13.33 -6.90 0.18
N GLY A 407 -13.90 -6.71 -1.00
CA GLY A 407 -15.08 -5.88 -1.18
C GLY A 407 -16.28 -6.36 -0.37
N LYS A 408 -16.50 -7.68 -0.31
CA LYS A 408 -17.53 -8.29 0.53
C LYS A 408 -17.27 -8.03 2.02
N GLN A 409 -16.05 -8.28 2.50
CA GLN A 409 -15.67 -8.06 3.90
C GLN A 409 -15.82 -6.58 4.30
N LEU A 410 -15.35 -5.66 3.43
CA LEU A 410 -15.50 -4.22 3.65
C LEU A 410 -16.98 -3.82 3.76
N ARG A 411 -17.81 -4.27 2.82
CA ARG A 411 -19.24 -3.95 2.83
C ARG A 411 -19.94 -4.49 4.07
N GLU A 412 -19.68 -5.73 4.46
CA GLU A 412 -20.24 -6.35 5.67
C GLU A 412 -19.85 -5.57 6.93
N PHE A 413 -18.57 -5.21 7.09
CA PHE A 413 -18.11 -4.46 8.24
C PHE A 413 -18.68 -3.03 8.28
N LEU A 414 -18.74 -2.35 7.14
CA LEU A 414 -19.29 -0.99 7.05
C LEU A 414 -20.80 -0.96 7.35
N LEU A 415 -21.56 -1.99 6.96
CA LEU A 415 -22.99 -2.09 7.20
C LEU A 415 -23.33 -2.52 8.63
N SER A 416 -22.54 -3.41 9.24
CA SER A 416 -22.82 -3.92 10.60
C SER A 416 -22.80 -2.85 11.68
N HIS A 417 -22.33 -1.64 11.36
CA HIS A 417 -22.20 -0.51 12.27
C HIS A 417 -23.04 0.73 11.84
N GLN A 418 -24.01 0.54 10.95
CA GLN A 418 -24.90 1.64 10.48
C GLN A 418 -26.22 1.78 11.26
N THR A 419 -26.34 1.18 12.45
CA THR A 419 -27.54 1.29 13.31
C THR A 419 -27.62 2.60 14.07
#